data_3c44bf41e25ae602e9bc4226c0fe3704
#
_entry.id   3c44bf41e25ae602e9bc4226c0fe3704
#
_cell.length_a   1.000
_cell.length_b   1.000
_cell.length_c   1.000
_cell.angle_alpha   90.00
_cell.angle_beta   90.00
_cell.angle_gamma   90.00
#
_symmetry.space_group_name_H-M   'P 1'
#
loop_
_entity.id
_entity.type
_entity.pdbx_description
1 polymer ?
#
loop_
_entity_poly.entity_id
_entity_poly.type
_entity_poly.pdbx_seq_one_letter_code
_entity_poly.pdbx_strand_id
1 'polypeptide(L)'
;TFMRVTDENSPHYGKIVVGDDGLPLISTEKSKVGNQSPDWMMGWTNNFSYKGFNLSFLIDFRIGGSIYSATASNLYTRGNAAGTVVNGDRAEFVVPNTVVQQGSGYAENTVAVTPQNYWERIGSTGNYGLPEVYT
;
A
#
# COMPACT_ATOMS: atom_id res chain seq x y z
N THR A 1 -7.37 6.29 -1.00
CA THR A 1 -7.61 4.94 -0.44
C THR A 1 -8.65 4.18 -1.25
N PHE A 2 -8.75 2.88 -1.03
CA PHE A 2 -9.82 2.06 -1.60
C PHE A 2 -11.18 2.41 -0.98
N MET A 3 -12.23 2.32 -1.80
CA MET A 3 -13.59 2.33 -1.29
C MET A 3 -13.87 1.04 -0.54
N ARG A 4 -14.37 1.15 0.70
CA ARG A 4 -14.66 0.00 1.58
C ARG A 4 -16.10 0.03 2.05
N VAL A 5 -16.63 -1.14 2.39
CA VAL A 5 -17.93 -1.26 3.05
C VAL A 5 -17.83 -0.65 4.45
N THR A 6 -18.64 0.38 4.70
CA THR A 6 -18.63 1.15 5.96
C THR A 6 -19.76 0.76 6.92
N ASP A 7 -20.71 -0.06 6.47
CA ASP A 7 -21.79 -0.55 7.33
C ASP A 7 -21.27 -1.63 8.29
N GLU A 8 -21.16 -1.28 9.56
CA GLU A 8 -20.66 -2.18 10.62
C GLU A 8 -21.57 -3.39 10.86
N ASN A 9 -22.84 -3.33 10.48
CA ASN A 9 -23.76 -4.47 10.57
C ASN A 9 -23.68 -5.41 9.38
N SER A 10 -22.94 -5.05 8.34
CA SER A 10 -22.74 -5.88 7.16
C SER A 10 -21.74 -7.01 7.43
N PRO A 11 -22.02 -8.26 6.98
CA PRO A 11 -21.04 -9.35 7.02
C PRO A 11 -19.80 -9.05 6.16
N HIS A 12 -19.86 -8.02 5.34
CA HIS A 12 -18.80 -7.58 4.44
C HIS A 12 -18.06 -6.33 4.95
N TYR A 13 -18.27 -5.90 6.20
CA TYR A 13 -17.62 -4.72 6.76
C TYR A 13 -16.11 -4.71 6.53
N GLY A 14 -15.58 -3.59 6.08
CA GLY A 14 -14.16 -3.38 5.81
C GLY A 14 -13.63 -4.00 4.50
N LYS A 15 -14.41 -4.85 3.80
CA LYS A 15 -14.00 -5.37 2.49
C LYS A 15 -13.94 -4.26 1.44
N ILE A 16 -13.04 -4.43 0.48
CA ILE A 16 -12.87 -3.47 -0.62
C ILE A 16 -14.02 -3.64 -1.62
N VAL A 17 -14.63 -2.54 -2.03
CA VAL A 17 -15.66 -2.53 -3.06
C VAL A 17 -15.00 -2.46 -4.44
N VAL A 18 -15.43 -3.35 -5.32
CA VAL A 18 -15.01 -3.36 -6.74
C VAL A 18 -16.17 -2.97 -7.65
N GLY A 19 -15.83 -2.48 -8.83
CA GLY A 19 -16.80 -2.22 -9.89
C GLY A 19 -17.24 -3.51 -10.60
N ASP A 20 -18.12 -3.38 -11.58
CA ASP A 20 -18.57 -4.46 -12.46
C ASP A 20 -17.42 -5.07 -13.27
N ASP A 21 -16.33 -4.34 -13.41
CA ASP A 21 -15.08 -4.77 -14.04
C ASP A 21 -14.16 -5.59 -13.09
N GLY A 22 -14.56 -5.83 -11.86
CA GLY A 22 -13.77 -6.53 -10.83
C GLY A 22 -12.61 -5.73 -10.27
N LEU A 23 -12.43 -4.47 -10.68
CA LEU A 23 -11.34 -3.62 -10.23
C LEU A 23 -11.73 -2.78 -9.02
N PRO A 24 -10.81 -2.56 -8.06
CA PRO A 24 -11.08 -1.77 -6.88
C PRO A 24 -11.54 -0.35 -7.20
N LEU A 25 -12.63 0.07 -6.56
CA LEU A 25 -13.09 1.45 -6.59
C LEU A 25 -12.25 2.29 -5.63
N ILE A 26 -12.00 3.52 -6.07
CA ILE A 26 -11.18 4.46 -5.32
C ILE A 26 -12.10 5.46 -4.62
N SER A 27 -11.91 5.62 -3.31
CA SER A 27 -12.65 6.59 -2.52
C SER A 27 -12.30 8.01 -2.96
N THR A 28 -13.29 8.86 -3.08
CA THR A 28 -13.11 10.31 -3.26
C THR A 28 -12.74 11.01 -1.96
N GLU A 29 -12.97 10.36 -0.83
CA GLU A 29 -12.61 10.89 0.49
C GLU A 29 -11.11 10.73 0.75
N LYS A 30 -10.51 11.77 1.29
CA LYS A 30 -9.11 11.76 1.70
C LYS A 30 -9.01 11.13 3.09
N SER A 31 -8.17 10.12 3.22
CA SER A 31 -7.83 9.54 4.53
C SER A 31 -6.33 9.66 4.81
N LYS A 32 -5.97 9.69 6.09
CA LYS A 32 -4.57 9.66 6.51
C LYS A 32 -4.05 8.24 6.35
N VAL A 33 -3.09 8.04 5.45
CA VAL A 33 -2.50 6.73 5.13
C VAL A 33 -1.21 6.48 5.93
N GLY A 34 -0.53 7.56 6.35
CA GLY A 34 0.71 7.45 7.11
C GLY A 34 1.13 8.80 7.69
N ASN A 35 2.19 8.78 8.47
CA ASN A 35 2.84 9.96 9.02
C ASN A 35 4.32 9.92 8.64
N GLN A 36 4.80 10.93 7.93
CA GLN A 36 6.20 10.99 7.52
C GLN A 36 7.16 11.30 8.69
N SER A 37 6.66 11.96 9.73
CA SER A 37 7.46 12.25 10.92
C SER A 37 7.71 10.98 11.72
N PRO A 38 8.94 10.71 12.15
CA PRO A 38 9.23 9.60 13.05
C PRO A 38 8.59 9.83 14.42
N ASP A 39 8.24 8.74 15.09
CA ASP A 39 7.70 8.80 16.44
C ASP A 39 8.80 9.11 17.46
N TRP A 40 10.03 8.68 17.16
CA TRP A 40 11.17 8.91 18.02
C TRP A 40 12.49 9.01 17.24
N MET A 41 13.34 9.94 17.65
CA MET A 41 14.71 10.11 17.12
C MET A 41 15.68 10.32 18.27
N MET A 42 16.85 9.67 18.20
CA MET A 42 17.93 9.85 19.14
C MET A 42 19.28 9.80 18.42
N GLY A 43 20.13 10.78 18.71
CA GLY A 43 21.54 10.74 18.33
C GLY A 43 22.40 10.47 19.58
N TRP A 44 23.30 9.49 19.51
CA TRP A 44 24.24 9.17 20.57
C TRP A 44 25.67 9.31 20.06
N THR A 45 26.39 10.35 20.53
CA THR A 45 27.78 10.59 20.18
C THR A 45 28.68 10.13 21.31
N ASN A 46 29.70 9.36 20.97
CA ASN A 46 30.75 8.93 21.91
C ASN A 46 32.12 9.31 21.40
N ASN A 47 32.98 9.80 22.32
CA ASN A 47 34.35 10.12 22.04
C ASN A 47 35.24 9.42 23.09
N PHE A 48 36.17 8.61 22.62
CA PHE A 48 37.15 7.91 23.44
C PHE A 48 38.57 8.39 23.09
N SER A 49 39.35 8.72 24.10
CA SER A 49 40.73 9.18 23.93
C SER A 49 41.62 8.36 24.89
N TYR A 50 42.60 7.63 24.35
CA TYR A 50 43.55 6.87 25.17
C TYR A 50 44.92 6.81 24.51
N LYS A 51 45.94 7.28 25.25
CA LYS A 51 47.38 7.26 24.85
C LYS A 51 47.67 7.69 23.42
N GLY A 52 47.02 8.77 22.93
CA GLY A 52 47.16 9.29 21.56
C GLY A 52 46.23 8.65 20.53
N PHE A 53 45.46 7.65 20.90
CA PHE A 53 44.37 7.11 20.10
C PHE A 53 43.08 7.87 20.39
N ASN A 54 42.39 8.31 19.34
CA ASN A 54 41.08 8.95 19.43
C ASN A 54 40.09 8.18 18.57
N LEU A 55 38.99 7.75 19.18
CA LEU A 55 37.86 7.10 18.50
C LEU A 55 36.61 7.93 18.75
N SER A 56 35.95 8.36 17.69
CA SER A 56 34.67 9.05 17.74
C SER A 56 33.67 8.32 16.88
N PHE A 57 32.46 8.10 17.39
CA PHE A 57 31.36 7.56 16.62
C PHE A 57 30.02 8.17 17.05
N LEU A 58 29.13 8.30 16.07
CA LEU A 58 27.74 8.72 16.24
C LEU A 58 26.84 7.55 15.85
N ILE A 59 25.85 7.26 16.68
CA ILE A 59 24.78 6.32 16.38
C ILE A 59 23.47 7.12 16.34
N ASP A 60 22.82 7.16 15.18
CA ASP A 60 21.52 7.77 15.01
C ASP A 60 20.44 6.69 14.97
N PHE A 61 19.41 6.88 15.77
CA PHE A 61 18.22 6.04 15.78
C PHE A 61 17.03 6.84 15.27
N ARG A 62 16.29 6.23 14.35
CA ARG A 62 15.01 6.75 13.87
C ARG A 62 13.99 5.62 13.91
N ILE A 63 12.91 5.79 14.68
CA ILE A 63 11.86 4.80 14.86
C ILE A 63 10.54 5.40 14.43
N GLY A 64 9.75 4.64 13.68
CA GLY A 64 8.49 5.11 13.10
C GLY A 64 8.67 5.95 11.85
N GLY A 65 7.55 6.49 11.38
CA GLY A 65 7.45 7.22 10.13
C GLY A 65 7.16 6.31 8.93
N SER A 66 6.37 6.82 8.01
CA SER A 66 6.02 6.15 6.75
C SER A 66 6.60 6.94 5.58
N ILE A 67 7.16 6.24 4.60
CA ILE A 67 7.71 6.86 3.40
C ILE A 67 7.00 6.27 2.18
N TYR A 68 6.38 7.13 1.37
CA TYR A 68 5.80 6.69 0.11
C TYR A 68 6.90 6.27 -0.88
N SER A 69 6.77 5.06 -1.43
CA SER A 69 7.71 4.53 -2.41
C SER A 69 7.22 4.71 -3.85
N ALA A 70 7.53 5.83 -4.47
CA ALA A 70 7.26 6.07 -5.89
C ALA A 70 7.97 5.05 -6.81
N THR A 71 9.13 4.55 -6.42
CA THR A 71 9.84 3.50 -7.16
C THR A 71 9.05 2.21 -7.16
N ALA A 72 8.53 1.78 -6.00
CA ALA A 72 7.66 0.60 -5.92
C ALA A 72 6.43 0.77 -6.80
N SER A 73 5.73 1.90 -6.71
CA SER A 73 4.57 2.22 -7.55
C SER A 73 4.87 2.05 -9.04
N ASN A 74 5.96 2.63 -9.52
CA ASN A 74 6.36 2.52 -10.93
C ASN A 74 6.72 1.08 -11.34
N LEU A 75 7.39 0.32 -10.48
CA LEU A 75 7.74 -1.07 -10.76
C LEU A 75 6.50 -1.95 -10.90
N TYR A 76 5.53 -1.79 -9.99
CA TYR A 76 4.27 -2.54 -10.03
C TYR A 76 3.41 -2.15 -11.24
N THR A 77 3.21 -0.86 -11.48
CA THR A 77 2.41 -0.36 -12.61
C THR A 77 2.96 -0.82 -13.97
N ARG A 78 4.29 -0.96 -14.08
CA ARG A 78 4.95 -1.41 -15.30
C ARG A 78 5.16 -2.93 -15.38
N GLY A 79 4.68 -3.69 -14.39
CA GLY A 79 4.82 -5.15 -14.34
C GLY A 79 6.25 -5.65 -14.09
N ASN A 80 7.14 -4.79 -13.58
CA ASN A 80 8.55 -5.13 -13.32
C ASN A 80 8.81 -5.63 -11.89
N ALA A 81 7.80 -5.54 -11.01
CA ALA A 81 7.90 -6.07 -9.65
C ALA A 81 7.52 -7.55 -9.61
N ALA A 82 8.20 -8.34 -8.79
CA ALA A 82 7.89 -9.76 -8.60
C ALA A 82 6.44 -10.00 -8.14
N GLY A 83 5.88 -9.10 -7.32
CA GLY A 83 4.48 -9.18 -6.87
C GLY A 83 3.42 -8.97 -7.96
N THR A 84 3.82 -8.62 -9.21
CA THR A 84 2.88 -8.58 -10.34
C THR A 84 2.63 -9.96 -10.95
N VAL A 85 3.40 -10.96 -10.54
CA VAL A 85 3.21 -12.37 -10.91
C VAL A 85 2.36 -13.02 -9.82
N VAL A 86 1.10 -13.26 -10.14
CA VAL A 86 0.13 -13.89 -9.22
C VAL A 86 0.14 -15.40 -9.43
N ASN A 87 0.25 -16.18 -8.35
CA ASN A 87 0.28 -17.64 -8.40
C ASN A 87 1.37 -18.25 -9.33
N GLY A 88 2.49 -17.55 -9.51
CA GLY A 88 3.58 -18.01 -10.39
C GLY A 88 3.37 -17.73 -11.87
N ASP A 89 2.29 -17.05 -12.23
CA ASP A 89 1.96 -16.66 -13.61
C ASP A 89 1.34 -15.26 -13.64
N ARG A 90 1.08 -14.75 -14.83
CA ARG A 90 0.31 -13.51 -15.11
C ARG A 90 -1.11 -13.81 -15.57
N ALA A 91 -1.65 -14.95 -15.14
CA ALA A 91 -3.03 -15.33 -15.40
C ALA A 91 -4.01 -14.39 -14.66
N GLU A 92 -5.25 -14.38 -15.15
CA GLU A 92 -6.33 -13.67 -14.48
C GLU A 92 -6.57 -14.21 -13.07
N PHE A 93 -6.93 -13.32 -12.16
CA PHE A 93 -7.24 -13.66 -10.77
C PHE A 93 -8.40 -12.81 -10.24
N VAL A 94 -9.13 -13.36 -9.30
CA VAL A 94 -10.13 -12.61 -8.54
C VAL A 94 -9.42 -11.87 -7.42
N VAL A 95 -9.63 -10.54 -7.33
CA VAL A 95 -9.00 -9.74 -6.27
C VAL A 95 -9.52 -10.23 -4.91
N PRO A 96 -8.64 -10.65 -4.00
CA PRO A 96 -9.06 -11.24 -2.73
C PRO A 96 -9.67 -10.18 -1.81
N ASN A 97 -10.58 -10.63 -0.95
CA ASN A 97 -11.24 -9.80 0.07
C ASN A 97 -11.99 -8.60 -0.52
N THR A 98 -12.69 -8.82 -1.63
CA THR A 98 -13.46 -7.80 -2.35
C THR A 98 -14.91 -8.19 -2.53
N VAL A 99 -15.77 -7.17 -2.66
CA VAL A 99 -17.21 -7.31 -2.87
C VAL A 99 -17.70 -6.40 -3.98
N VAL A 100 -18.72 -6.83 -4.69
CA VAL A 100 -19.44 -6.04 -5.70
C VAL A 100 -20.71 -5.50 -5.05
N GLN A 101 -21.05 -4.24 -5.33
CA GLN A 101 -22.33 -3.68 -4.89
C GLN A 101 -23.46 -4.23 -5.75
N GLN A 102 -24.47 -4.82 -5.11
CA GLN A 102 -25.68 -5.30 -5.76
C GLN A 102 -26.91 -4.62 -5.14
N GLY A 103 -27.45 -3.64 -5.85
CA GLY A 103 -28.58 -2.84 -5.34
C GLY A 103 -28.20 -2.12 -4.04
N SER A 104 -28.88 -2.45 -2.94
CA SER A 104 -28.61 -1.89 -1.61
C SER A 104 -27.65 -2.76 -0.76
N GLY A 105 -27.18 -3.88 -1.28
CA GLY A 105 -26.30 -4.82 -0.56
C GLY A 105 -24.97 -5.06 -1.27
N TYR A 106 -24.23 -6.04 -0.74
CA TYR A 106 -22.93 -6.46 -1.28
C TYR A 106 -22.90 -7.96 -1.47
N ALA A 107 -22.27 -8.43 -2.55
CA ALA A 107 -21.98 -9.83 -2.82
C ALA A 107 -20.48 -10.06 -2.98
N GLU A 108 -20.01 -11.29 -2.73
CA GLU A 108 -18.61 -11.65 -2.96
C GLU A 108 -18.23 -11.42 -4.43
N ASN A 109 -17.06 -10.87 -4.66
CA ASN A 109 -16.53 -10.68 -6.01
C ASN A 109 -16.15 -12.03 -6.63
N THR A 110 -16.59 -12.26 -7.85
CA THR A 110 -16.25 -13.44 -8.67
C THR A 110 -15.62 -13.06 -10.01
N VAL A 111 -15.47 -11.75 -10.25
CA VAL A 111 -14.95 -11.24 -11.53
C VAL A 111 -13.42 -11.33 -11.52
N ALA A 112 -12.87 -12.06 -12.49
CA ALA A 112 -11.42 -12.15 -12.66
C ALA A 112 -10.90 -10.94 -13.43
N VAL A 113 -9.70 -10.49 -13.05
CA VAL A 113 -8.99 -9.37 -13.66
C VAL A 113 -7.56 -9.77 -14.01
N THR A 114 -6.99 -9.15 -15.04
CA THR A 114 -5.57 -9.34 -15.32
C THR A 114 -4.69 -8.60 -14.32
N PRO A 115 -3.51 -9.12 -13.96
CA PRO A 115 -2.56 -8.40 -13.13
C PRO A 115 -2.22 -7.01 -13.67
N GLN A 116 -2.14 -6.86 -15.00
CA GLN A 116 -1.90 -5.58 -15.64
C GLN A 116 -3.00 -4.56 -15.31
N ASN A 117 -4.27 -4.89 -15.56
CA ASN A 117 -5.38 -3.99 -15.30
C ASN A 117 -5.47 -3.61 -13.82
N TYR A 118 -5.22 -4.57 -12.93
CA TYR A 118 -5.21 -4.34 -11.49
C TYR A 118 -4.14 -3.33 -11.07
N TRP A 119 -2.89 -3.55 -11.48
CA TRP A 119 -1.78 -2.69 -11.08
C TRP A 119 -1.80 -1.33 -11.79
N GLU A 120 -2.29 -1.25 -13.03
CA GLU A 120 -2.52 0.02 -13.72
C GLU A 120 -3.61 0.84 -13.01
N ARG A 121 -4.70 0.21 -12.59
CA ARG A 121 -5.77 0.89 -11.84
C ARG A 121 -5.23 1.48 -10.54
N ILE A 122 -4.47 0.73 -9.77
CA ILE A 122 -3.90 1.17 -8.50
C ILE A 122 -2.81 2.22 -8.71
N GLY A 123 -1.93 2.01 -9.67
CA GLY A 123 -0.77 2.86 -9.94
C GLY A 123 -1.08 4.16 -10.67
N SER A 124 -2.15 4.20 -11.47
CA SER A 124 -2.53 5.39 -12.26
C SER A 124 -3.38 6.41 -11.49
N THR A 125 -3.67 6.15 -10.22
CA THR A 125 -4.49 7.04 -9.39
C THR A 125 -3.71 8.28 -9.00
N GLY A 126 -3.90 9.35 -9.74
CA GLY A 126 -3.08 10.55 -9.62
C GLY A 126 -1.66 10.33 -10.14
N ASN A 127 -0.72 11.20 -9.75
CA ASN A 127 0.66 11.14 -10.26
C ASN A 127 1.51 10.03 -9.63
N TYR A 128 1.04 9.37 -8.56
CA TYR A 128 1.87 8.51 -7.71
C TYR A 128 1.21 7.19 -7.30
N GLY A 129 0.01 6.89 -7.80
CA GLY A 129 -0.74 5.72 -7.38
C GLY A 129 -1.39 5.86 -6.01
N LEU A 130 -1.91 4.75 -5.47
CA LEU A 130 -2.53 4.72 -4.15
C LEU A 130 -1.48 4.65 -3.04
N PRO A 131 -1.35 5.69 -2.19
CA PRO A 131 -0.38 5.68 -1.08
C PRO A 131 -0.57 4.48 -0.15
N GLU A 132 -1.81 4.06 0.08
CA GLU A 132 -2.18 2.89 0.91
C GLU A 132 -1.42 1.61 0.54
N VAL A 133 -1.04 1.47 -0.74
CA VAL A 133 -0.35 0.27 -1.25
C VAL A 133 1.17 0.40 -1.18
N TYR A 134 1.69 1.63 -1.28
CA TYR A 134 3.11 1.89 -1.49
C TYR A 134 3.78 2.70 -0.36
N THR A 135 3.13 2.77 0.83
CA THR A 135 3.67 3.46 2.02
C THR A 135 4.43 2.52 2.93
#